data_91d6fddb319409f622d1de0e204b4c4a
#
_entry.id   91d6fddb319409f622d1de0e204b4c4a
#
_cell.length_a   1.000
_cell.length_b   1.000
_cell.length_c   1.000
_cell.angle_alpha   90.00
_cell.angle_beta   90.00
_cell.angle_gamma   90.00
#
_symmetry.space_group_name_H-M   'P 1'
#
loop_
_entity.id
_entity.type
_entity.pdbx_description
1 polymer ?
#
loop_
_entity_poly.entity_id
_entity_poly.type
_entity_poly.pdbx_seq_one_letter_code
_entity_poly.pdbx_strand_id
1 'polypeptide(L)'
;MDFDRLEISEAMDVTVEQGNSFRIVASGDNRNLNDLQVEKNGSTLRVKFNDSRNRQYTTYVTITMPVILGVDFSGAVAGRVNGFTTAVSRFDLSLSGSSVGQLNINADEVFAMITGASNLRVNGAGKKIQASISGASKFTAFEYPVDVTTLTVSGASRAKVNTALQLNVSASGASEVLYRGTPQVEATVTGASAVKKD
;
A
#
# COMPACT_ATOMS: atom_id res chain seq x y z
N MET A 1 -20.34 -5.71 13.01
CA MET A 1 -19.53 -5.43 11.81
C MET A 1 -18.38 -6.42 11.82
N ASP A 2 -18.02 -6.92 10.64
CA ASP A 2 -16.92 -7.86 10.46
C ASP A 2 -16.37 -7.62 9.05
N PHE A 3 -15.25 -6.95 8.95
CA PHE A 3 -14.52 -6.73 7.71
C PHE A 3 -13.02 -6.83 7.99
N ASP A 4 -12.26 -7.29 7.01
CA ASP A 4 -10.80 -7.45 7.09
C ASP A 4 -10.07 -6.78 5.91
N ARG A 5 -10.81 -6.16 4.99
CA ARG A 5 -10.29 -5.44 3.82
C ARG A 5 -10.90 -4.05 3.74
N LEU A 6 -10.12 -3.11 3.23
CA LEU A 6 -10.54 -1.72 3.04
C LEU A 6 -10.37 -1.32 1.58
N GLU A 7 -11.40 -0.71 1.01
CA GLU A 7 -11.36 -0.04 -0.29
C GLU A 7 -11.75 1.42 -0.07
N ILE A 8 -10.78 2.31 -0.24
CA ILE A 8 -10.96 3.73 0.03
C ILE A 8 -10.53 4.52 -1.19
N SER A 9 -11.43 5.37 -1.66
CA SER A 9 -11.20 6.14 -2.87
C SER A 9 -11.35 7.63 -2.65
N GLU A 10 -10.78 8.40 -3.60
CA GLU A 10 -10.79 9.86 -3.64
C GLU A 10 -9.88 10.51 -2.56
N ALA A 11 -9.96 11.84 -2.42
CA ALA A 11 -9.05 12.60 -1.58
C ALA A 11 -9.46 12.58 -0.10
N MET A 12 -9.00 11.57 0.64
CA MET A 12 -9.22 11.42 2.08
C MET A 12 -7.91 11.19 2.83
N ASP A 13 -7.84 11.64 4.07
CA ASP A 13 -6.80 11.24 5.04
C ASP A 13 -7.37 10.12 5.92
N VAL A 14 -6.76 8.95 5.84
CA VAL A 14 -7.27 7.74 6.47
C VAL A 14 -6.27 7.19 7.46
N THR A 15 -6.70 6.96 8.68
CA THR A 15 -5.94 6.28 9.72
C THR A 15 -6.64 4.98 10.08
N VAL A 16 -5.90 3.87 9.98
CA VAL A 16 -6.36 2.54 10.36
C VAL A 16 -5.54 2.04 11.54
N GLU A 17 -6.21 1.66 12.61
CA GLU A 17 -5.59 1.24 13.85
C GLU A 17 -6.10 -0.13 14.30
N GLN A 18 -5.21 -0.95 14.84
CA GLN A 18 -5.63 -2.20 15.45
C GLN A 18 -6.38 -1.96 16.75
N GLY A 19 -7.49 -2.67 16.94
CA GLY A 19 -8.26 -2.66 18.18
C GLY A 19 -9.25 -3.81 18.23
N ASN A 20 -9.79 -4.10 19.41
CA ASN A 20 -10.64 -5.28 19.63
C ASN A 20 -12.09 -5.11 19.12
N SER A 21 -12.44 -3.97 18.56
CA SER A 21 -13.77 -3.69 18.05
C SER A 21 -13.71 -2.95 16.73
N PHE A 22 -14.80 -3.03 15.96
CA PHE A 22 -14.96 -2.27 14.73
C PHE A 22 -15.54 -0.89 15.02
N ARG A 23 -14.82 0.15 14.61
CA ARG A 23 -15.26 1.53 14.75
C ARG A 23 -14.84 2.33 13.53
N ILE A 24 -15.74 3.17 13.03
CA ILE A 24 -15.48 4.09 11.93
C ILE A 24 -15.89 5.48 12.40
N VAL A 25 -14.99 6.42 12.31
CA VAL A 25 -15.23 7.83 12.65
C VAL A 25 -14.78 8.68 11.48
N ALA A 26 -15.67 9.52 10.99
CA ALA A 26 -15.35 10.50 9.96
C ALA A 26 -15.50 11.92 10.52
N SER A 27 -14.59 12.81 10.12
CA SER A 27 -14.62 14.22 10.49
C SER A 27 -14.16 15.11 9.32
N GLY A 28 -14.68 16.33 9.27
CA GLY A 28 -14.39 17.27 8.21
C GLY A 28 -15.53 18.25 7.96
N ASP A 29 -15.56 18.85 6.79
CA ASP A 29 -16.63 19.75 6.36
C ASP A 29 -17.97 19.02 6.23
N ASN A 30 -19.05 19.65 6.69
CA ASN A 30 -20.37 19.02 6.70
C ASN A 30 -20.88 18.59 5.31
N ARG A 31 -20.53 19.32 4.24
CA ARG A 31 -20.90 18.93 2.88
C ARG A 31 -20.20 17.65 2.45
N ASN A 32 -18.95 17.48 2.86
CA ASN A 32 -18.19 16.26 2.59
C ASN A 32 -18.75 15.09 3.40
N LEU A 33 -19.05 15.32 4.69
CA LEU A 33 -19.60 14.26 5.55
C LEU A 33 -21.00 13.80 5.09
N ASN A 34 -21.84 14.70 4.61
CA ASN A 34 -23.16 14.36 4.07
C ASN A 34 -23.09 13.56 2.75
N ASP A 35 -21.96 13.66 2.05
CA ASP A 35 -21.71 13.00 0.78
C ASP A 35 -20.90 11.71 0.93
N LEU A 36 -20.40 11.43 2.14
CA LEU A 36 -19.59 10.25 2.43
C LEU A 36 -20.45 8.99 2.46
N GLN A 37 -20.08 8.01 1.68
CA GLN A 37 -20.68 6.67 1.67
C GLN A 37 -19.75 5.69 2.35
N VAL A 38 -20.29 4.92 3.27
CA VAL A 38 -19.60 3.83 3.98
C VAL A 38 -20.44 2.57 3.80
N GLU A 39 -19.94 1.66 2.99
CA GLU A 39 -20.63 0.44 2.59
C GLU A 39 -19.80 -0.79 2.92
N LYS A 40 -20.44 -1.87 3.34
CA LYS A 40 -19.80 -3.17 3.50
C LYS A 40 -20.26 -4.10 2.38
N ASN A 41 -19.29 -4.68 1.68
CA ASN A 41 -19.53 -5.71 0.65
C ASN A 41 -18.68 -6.96 0.96
N GLY A 42 -19.31 -8.03 1.40
CA GLY A 42 -18.60 -9.20 1.90
C GLY A 42 -17.72 -8.82 3.11
N SER A 43 -16.43 -9.12 3.06
CA SER A 43 -15.45 -8.71 4.08
C SER A 43 -14.75 -7.38 3.79
N THR A 44 -15.17 -6.65 2.77
CA THR A 44 -14.57 -5.36 2.39
C THR A 44 -15.43 -4.19 2.87
N LEU A 45 -14.83 -3.28 3.62
CA LEU A 45 -15.40 -1.96 3.91
C LEU A 45 -14.99 -1.01 2.78
N ARG A 46 -15.97 -0.44 2.10
CA ARG A 46 -15.77 0.60 1.08
C ARG A 46 -16.13 1.96 1.65
N VAL A 47 -15.19 2.93 1.49
CA VAL A 47 -15.41 4.33 1.85
C VAL A 47 -15.12 5.19 0.63
N LYS A 48 -16.12 5.93 0.19
CA LYS A 48 -16.04 6.81 -0.98
C LYS A 48 -16.99 8.00 -0.81
N PHE A 49 -16.89 8.96 -1.70
CA PHE A 49 -17.92 9.97 -1.83
C PHE A 49 -18.98 9.56 -2.87
N ASN A 50 -20.19 10.06 -2.71
CA ASN A 50 -21.26 9.82 -3.68
C ASN A 50 -21.07 10.66 -4.95
N ASP A 51 -20.70 11.93 -4.78
CA ASP A 51 -20.53 12.87 -5.87
C ASP A 51 -19.06 13.15 -6.17
N SER A 52 -18.67 13.04 -7.44
CA SER A 52 -17.37 13.48 -7.94
C SER A 52 -17.34 15.00 -8.10
N ARG A 53 -16.89 15.70 -7.06
CA ARG A 53 -16.73 17.16 -7.05
C ARG A 53 -15.37 17.59 -6.51
N ASN A 54 -14.93 18.78 -6.84
CA ASN A 54 -13.72 19.35 -6.24
C ASN A 54 -14.00 19.70 -4.78
N ARG A 55 -13.21 19.10 -3.85
CA ARG A 55 -13.36 19.27 -2.40
C ARG A 55 -12.28 20.21 -1.88
N GLN A 56 -12.73 21.29 -1.26
CA GLN A 56 -11.82 22.32 -0.74
C GLN A 56 -11.18 21.91 0.59
N TYR A 57 -11.85 21.05 1.38
CA TYR A 57 -11.41 20.64 2.71
C TYR A 57 -11.20 19.13 2.77
N THR A 58 -10.16 18.72 3.50
CA THR A 58 -9.85 17.32 3.73
C THR A 58 -10.92 16.65 4.61
N THR A 59 -11.29 15.42 4.26
CA THR A 59 -12.09 14.54 5.09
C THR A 59 -11.17 13.53 5.75
N TYR A 60 -11.25 13.42 7.06
CA TYR A 60 -10.48 12.48 7.87
C TYR A 60 -11.35 11.28 8.24
N VAL A 61 -10.82 10.07 8.06
CA VAL A 61 -11.51 8.83 8.41
C VAL A 61 -10.59 8.00 9.30
N THR A 62 -11.07 7.68 10.50
CA THR A 62 -10.37 6.77 11.41
C THR A 62 -11.14 5.45 11.49
N ILE A 63 -10.45 4.35 11.22
CA ILE A 63 -11.01 3.00 11.24
C ILE A 63 -10.26 2.18 12.28
N THR A 64 -10.99 1.61 13.24
CA THR A 64 -10.45 0.64 14.20
C THR A 64 -10.99 -0.74 13.83
N MET A 65 -10.10 -1.75 13.78
CA MET A 65 -10.47 -3.12 13.45
C MET A 65 -9.47 -4.13 14.04
N PRO A 66 -9.89 -5.39 14.32
CA PRO A 66 -9.00 -6.36 14.96
C PRO A 66 -7.93 -6.96 14.03
N VAL A 67 -8.26 -7.18 12.77
CA VAL A 67 -7.39 -7.80 11.77
C VAL A 67 -7.55 -7.07 10.45
N ILE A 68 -6.46 -6.92 9.71
CA ILE A 68 -6.48 -6.38 8.36
C ILE A 68 -5.73 -7.32 7.40
N LEU A 69 -6.38 -7.68 6.28
CA LEU A 69 -5.83 -8.57 5.24
C LEU A 69 -5.54 -7.84 3.92
N GLY A 70 -5.99 -6.60 3.79
CA GLY A 70 -5.67 -5.82 2.61
C GLY A 70 -6.26 -4.43 2.61
N VAL A 71 -5.63 -3.58 1.77
CA VAL A 71 -6.08 -2.21 1.50
C VAL A 71 -6.02 -1.90 0.01
N ASP A 72 -7.01 -1.19 -0.49
CA ASP A 72 -7.03 -0.55 -1.80
C ASP A 72 -7.25 0.96 -1.61
N PHE A 73 -6.23 1.76 -1.92
CA PHE A 73 -6.27 3.21 -1.87
C PHE A 73 -6.17 3.79 -3.28
N SER A 74 -7.19 4.50 -3.70
CA SER A 74 -7.26 5.06 -5.05
C SER A 74 -7.58 6.55 -5.08
N GLY A 75 -7.31 7.20 -6.20
CA GLY A 75 -7.50 8.64 -6.35
C GLY A 75 -6.37 9.45 -5.72
N ALA A 76 -6.56 10.01 -4.55
CA ALA A 76 -5.56 10.80 -3.82
C ALA A 76 -5.64 10.54 -2.30
N VAL A 77 -5.79 9.28 -1.91
CA VAL A 77 -5.86 8.88 -0.50
C VAL A 77 -4.51 9.02 0.17
N ALA A 78 -4.48 9.62 1.37
CA ALA A 78 -3.35 9.57 2.29
C ALA A 78 -3.67 8.57 3.41
N GLY A 79 -3.18 7.32 3.28
CA GLY A 79 -3.51 6.22 4.18
C GLY A 79 -2.38 5.87 5.15
N ARG A 80 -2.71 5.70 6.43
CA ARG A 80 -1.82 5.20 7.47
C ARG A 80 -2.43 3.96 8.12
N VAL A 81 -1.68 2.87 8.18
CA VAL A 81 -2.10 1.62 8.82
C VAL A 81 -1.11 1.29 9.92
N ASN A 82 -1.59 1.25 11.17
CA ASN A 82 -0.72 1.12 12.34
C ASN A 82 -1.20 0.06 13.32
N GLY A 83 -0.25 -0.54 14.03
CA GLY A 83 -0.50 -1.40 15.19
C GLY A 83 -0.76 -2.87 14.86
N PHE A 84 -0.82 -3.27 13.60
CA PHE A 84 -1.06 -4.66 13.19
C PHE A 84 0.21 -5.51 13.33
N THR A 85 0.56 -5.85 14.56
CA THR A 85 1.78 -6.59 14.90
C THR A 85 1.61 -8.11 14.83
N THR A 86 0.39 -8.62 14.87
CA THR A 86 0.13 -10.04 14.66
C THR A 86 0.27 -10.37 13.18
N ALA A 87 1.16 -11.30 12.87
CA ALA A 87 1.40 -11.70 11.49
C ALA A 87 0.17 -12.38 10.88
N VAL A 88 -0.19 -11.95 9.68
CA VAL A 88 -1.18 -12.62 8.82
C VAL A 88 -0.46 -13.42 7.75
N SER A 89 -1.09 -14.47 7.23
CA SER A 89 -0.46 -15.30 6.20
C SER A 89 -0.27 -14.52 4.88
N ARG A 90 -1.22 -13.64 4.54
CA ARG A 90 -1.19 -12.84 3.31
C ARG A 90 -1.80 -11.46 3.53
N PHE A 91 -1.17 -10.46 2.96
CA PHE A 91 -1.66 -9.09 2.89
C PHE A 91 -1.68 -8.60 1.43
N ASP A 92 -2.85 -8.19 0.97
CA ASP A 92 -3.04 -7.64 -0.38
C ASP A 92 -3.10 -6.11 -0.33
N LEU A 93 -2.35 -5.44 -1.21
CA LEU A 93 -2.20 -4.00 -1.21
C LEU A 93 -2.29 -3.44 -2.63
N SER A 94 -3.14 -2.46 -2.81
CA SER A 94 -3.29 -1.71 -4.05
C SER A 94 -3.22 -0.21 -3.76
N LEU A 95 -2.35 0.50 -4.52
CA LEU A 95 -2.32 1.96 -4.54
C LEU A 95 -2.39 2.45 -5.98
N SER A 96 -3.30 3.36 -6.24
CA SER A 96 -3.46 3.95 -7.58
C SER A 96 -3.75 5.45 -7.55
N GLY A 97 -3.70 6.08 -8.72
CA GLY A 97 -3.87 7.53 -8.84
C GLY A 97 -2.66 8.29 -8.31
N SER A 98 -2.82 9.06 -7.27
CA SER A 98 -1.77 9.82 -6.57
C SER A 98 -1.79 9.53 -5.07
N SER A 99 -2.06 8.29 -4.69
CA SER A 99 -2.22 7.89 -3.29
C SER A 99 -0.89 7.72 -2.56
N VAL A 100 -0.92 7.98 -1.27
CA VAL A 100 0.22 7.79 -0.37
C VAL A 100 -0.17 6.79 0.72
N GLY A 101 0.63 5.73 0.89
CA GLY A 101 0.42 4.71 1.90
C GLY A 101 1.62 4.61 2.85
N GLN A 102 1.36 4.56 4.15
CA GLN A 102 2.34 4.23 5.18
C GLN A 102 1.78 3.10 6.04
N LEU A 103 2.38 1.92 5.94
CA LEU A 103 1.88 0.72 6.58
C LEU A 103 2.90 0.14 7.56
N ASN A 104 2.45 -0.11 8.77
CA ASN A 104 3.18 -0.88 9.79
C ASN A 104 2.42 -2.18 10.03
N ILE A 105 2.85 -3.26 9.37
CA ILE A 105 2.17 -4.54 9.32
C ILE A 105 3.15 -5.69 9.40
N ASN A 106 2.71 -6.82 9.92
CA ASN A 106 3.42 -8.09 9.80
C ASN A 106 2.58 -9.06 8.94
N ALA A 107 3.19 -9.59 7.89
CA ALA A 107 2.54 -10.58 7.02
C ALA A 107 3.58 -11.52 6.42
N ASP A 108 3.28 -12.83 6.38
CA ASP A 108 4.19 -13.79 5.76
C ASP A 108 4.42 -13.45 4.28
N GLU A 109 3.34 -13.13 3.55
CA GLU A 109 3.41 -12.71 2.15
C GLU A 109 2.70 -11.37 1.93
N VAL A 110 3.36 -10.44 1.26
CA VAL A 110 2.79 -9.16 0.80
C VAL A 110 2.68 -9.17 -0.71
N PHE A 111 1.48 -8.94 -1.23
CA PHE A 111 1.21 -8.70 -2.64
C PHE A 111 0.86 -7.23 -2.83
N ALA A 112 1.68 -6.50 -3.60
CA ALA A 112 1.51 -5.07 -3.79
C ALA A 112 1.37 -4.70 -5.28
N MET A 113 0.36 -3.90 -5.59
CA MET A 113 0.17 -3.26 -6.89
C MET A 113 0.20 -1.75 -6.71
N ILE A 114 1.17 -1.08 -7.32
CA ILE A 114 1.38 0.36 -7.15
C ILE A 114 1.45 1.02 -8.51
N THR A 115 0.49 1.88 -8.81
CA THR A 115 0.34 2.49 -10.13
C THR A 115 0.11 3.99 -10.06
N GLY A 116 0.18 4.67 -11.21
CA GLY A 116 -0.02 6.12 -11.28
C GLY A 116 1.20 6.90 -10.80
N ALA A 117 1.00 7.79 -9.85
CA ALA A 117 2.04 8.59 -9.17
C ALA A 117 2.02 8.33 -7.66
N SER A 118 1.80 7.07 -7.27
CA SER A 118 1.58 6.67 -5.89
C SER A 118 2.89 6.43 -5.13
N ASN A 119 2.85 6.64 -3.81
CA ASN A 119 4.01 6.43 -2.94
C ASN A 119 3.64 5.52 -1.77
N LEU A 120 4.30 4.38 -1.67
CA LEU A 120 4.09 3.40 -0.62
C LEU A 120 5.35 3.20 0.22
N ARG A 121 5.16 3.25 1.54
CA ARG A 121 6.14 2.79 2.52
C ARG A 121 5.54 1.66 3.36
N VAL A 122 6.28 0.55 3.47
CA VAL A 122 5.92 -0.58 4.32
C VAL A 122 7.03 -0.82 5.33
N ASN A 123 6.65 -0.93 6.60
CA ASN A 123 7.51 -1.29 7.72
C ASN A 123 6.93 -2.51 8.44
N GLY A 124 7.77 -3.30 9.10
CA GLY A 124 7.37 -4.50 9.82
C GLY A 124 8.25 -5.69 9.47
N ALA A 125 7.67 -6.88 9.35
CA ALA A 125 8.40 -8.09 9.03
C ALA A 125 7.54 -9.08 8.24
N GLY A 126 8.19 -9.87 7.39
CA GLY A 126 7.55 -10.93 6.60
C GLY A 126 8.55 -11.92 6.03
N LYS A 127 8.06 -12.79 5.14
CA LYS A 127 8.89 -13.80 4.46
C LYS A 127 9.03 -13.50 2.97
N LYS A 128 7.98 -12.93 2.35
CA LYS A 128 7.96 -12.73 0.91
C LYS A 128 7.25 -11.44 0.52
N ILE A 129 7.83 -10.73 -0.45
CA ILE A 129 7.18 -9.63 -1.16
C ILE A 129 7.05 -10.00 -2.65
N GLN A 130 5.87 -9.80 -3.20
CA GLN A 130 5.62 -9.79 -4.63
C GLN A 130 4.98 -8.46 -4.99
N ALA A 131 5.67 -7.63 -5.80
CA ALA A 131 5.17 -6.29 -6.10
C ALA A 131 5.28 -5.95 -7.59
N SER A 132 4.23 -5.28 -8.09
CA SER A 132 4.19 -4.65 -9.41
C SER A 132 4.09 -3.14 -9.24
N ILE A 133 5.08 -2.42 -9.76
CA ILE A 133 5.22 -0.97 -9.62
C ILE A 133 5.31 -0.35 -11.01
N SER A 134 4.42 0.57 -11.33
CA SER A 134 4.38 1.21 -12.64
C SER A 134 3.99 2.69 -12.59
N GLY A 135 4.12 3.37 -13.72
CA GLY A 135 3.89 4.81 -13.83
C GLY A 135 5.08 5.63 -13.33
N ALA A 136 4.86 6.53 -12.40
CA ALA A 136 5.87 7.32 -11.70
C ALA A 136 5.83 7.04 -10.18
N SER A 137 5.66 5.77 -9.83
CA SER A 137 5.38 5.33 -8.47
C SER A 137 6.64 5.01 -7.67
N LYS A 138 6.50 5.06 -6.34
CA LYS A 138 7.59 4.75 -5.41
C LYS A 138 7.16 3.72 -4.38
N PHE A 139 7.95 2.67 -4.24
CA PHE A 139 7.79 1.63 -3.23
C PHE A 139 9.02 1.60 -2.32
N THR A 140 8.82 1.66 -1.01
CA THR A 140 9.91 1.63 -0.03
C THR A 140 9.58 0.59 1.06
N ALA A 141 10.37 -0.49 1.10
CA ALA A 141 10.27 -1.60 2.05
C ALA A 141 11.66 -1.95 2.66
N PHE A 142 12.52 -0.96 2.87
CA PHE A 142 13.81 -1.18 3.54
C PHE A 142 13.66 -1.64 4.99
N GLU A 143 12.64 -1.15 5.66
CA GLU A 143 12.30 -1.51 7.05
C GLU A 143 11.27 -2.66 7.12
N TYR A 144 11.25 -3.49 6.06
CA TYR A 144 10.45 -4.70 5.96
C TYR A 144 11.32 -5.84 5.41
N PRO A 145 12.22 -6.41 6.24
CA PRO A 145 13.10 -7.49 5.79
C PRO A 145 12.30 -8.75 5.46
N VAL A 146 12.68 -9.40 4.33
CA VAL A 146 12.07 -10.64 3.84
C VAL A 146 13.13 -11.60 3.29
N ASP A 147 12.77 -12.88 3.19
CA ASP A 147 13.63 -13.89 2.58
C ASP A 147 13.62 -13.77 1.05
N VAL A 148 12.45 -13.58 0.45
CA VAL A 148 12.27 -13.60 -1.00
C VAL A 148 11.53 -12.36 -1.47
N THR A 149 12.06 -11.72 -2.52
CA THR A 149 11.38 -10.59 -3.19
C THR A 149 11.29 -10.85 -4.69
N THR A 150 10.09 -10.64 -5.25
CA THR A 150 9.83 -10.64 -6.69
C THR A 150 9.24 -9.30 -7.09
N LEU A 151 9.92 -8.59 -8.01
CA LEU A 151 9.52 -7.25 -8.45
C LEU A 151 9.33 -7.20 -9.96
N THR A 152 8.25 -6.57 -10.39
CA THR A 152 8.08 -6.03 -11.75
C THR A 152 8.00 -4.51 -11.65
N VAL A 153 8.99 -3.81 -12.20
CA VAL A 153 9.09 -2.34 -12.09
C VAL A 153 9.18 -1.72 -13.48
N SER A 154 8.29 -0.80 -13.78
CA SER A 154 8.22 -0.18 -15.10
C SER A 154 7.92 1.32 -15.05
N GLY A 155 8.03 1.99 -16.19
CA GLY A 155 7.85 3.44 -16.28
C GLY A 155 9.03 4.21 -15.67
N ALA A 156 8.75 5.26 -14.91
CA ALA A 156 9.74 6.06 -14.16
C ALA A 156 9.65 5.76 -12.65
N SER A 157 9.53 4.48 -12.30
CA SER A 157 9.25 4.04 -10.94
C SER A 157 10.52 3.69 -10.16
N ARG A 158 10.41 3.73 -8.83
CA ARG A 158 11.50 3.35 -7.93
C ARG A 158 11.05 2.36 -6.87
N ALA A 159 11.81 1.27 -6.70
CA ALA A 159 11.61 0.30 -5.63
C ALA A 159 12.82 0.22 -4.70
N LYS A 160 12.57 0.09 -3.40
CA LYS A 160 13.59 -0.14 -2.36
C LYS A 160 13.18 -1.30 -1.49
N VAL A 161 13.99 -2.36 -1.44
CA VAL A 161 13.66 -3.60 -0.71
C VAL A 161 14.82 -4.11 0.12
N ASN A 162 14.53 -4.87 1.17
CA ASN A 162 15.51 -5.54 2.01
C ASN A 162 15.26 -7.05 1.94
N THR A 163 16.16 -7.77 1.26
CA THR A 163 15.98 -9.19 0.92
C THR A 163 17.18 -10.01 1.36
N ALA A 164 16.93 -11.11 2.04
CA ALA A 164 17.97 -11.96 2.60
C ALA A 164 18.46 -13.06 1.63
N LEU A 165 17.54 -13.79 0.96
CA LEU A 165 17.89 -15.02 0.23
C LEU A 165 17.79 -14.89 -1.30
N GLN A 166 16.67 -14.41 -1.84
CA GLN A 166 16.44 -14.36 -3.29
C GLN A 166 15.74 -13.09 -3.71
N LEU A 167 16.29 -12.41 -4.73
CA LEU A 167 15.72 -11.21 -5.33
C LEU A 167 15.53 -11.41 -6.84
N ASN A 168 14.30 -11.52 -7.29
CA ASN A 168 13.92 -11.62 -8.70
C ASN A 168 13.37 -10.29 -9.18
N VAL A 169 13.97 -9.69 -10.21
CA VAL A 169 13.57 -8.36 -10.71
C VAL A 169 13.38 -8.38 -12.22
N SER A 170 12.24 -7.86 -12.67
CA SER A 170 12.04 -7.42 -14.05
C SER A 170 11.90 -5.91 -14.06
N ALA A 171 12.88 -5.18 -14.60
CA ALA A 171 12.91 -3.72 -14.63
C ALA A 171 12.91 -3.19 -16.06
N SER A 172 12.04 -2.24 -16.37
CA SER A 172 11.93 -1.65 -17.70
C SER A 172 11.62 -0.15 -17.66
N GLY A 173 11.81 0.55 -18.79
CA GLY A 173 11.62 1.99 -18.87
C GLY A 173 12.81 2.77 -18.31
N ALA A 174 12.57 3.67 -17.37
CA ALA A 174 13.58 4.43 -16.63
C ALA A 174 13.46 4.17 -15.11
N SER A 175 13.35 2.90 -14.74
CA SER A 175 13.09 2.50 -13.36
C SER A 175 14.37 2.17 -12.58
N GLU A 176 14.30 2.30 -11.26
CA GLU A 176 15.41 2.01 -10.37
C GLU A 176 14.98 1.07 -9.24
N VAL A 177 15.74 0.01 -9.02
CA VAL A 177 15.59 -0.90 -7.89
C VAL A 177 16.85 -0.84 -7.03
N LEU A 178 16.69 -0.45 -5.76
CA LEU A 178 17.71 -0.49 -4.73
C LEU A 178 17.42 -1.62 -3.75
N TYR A 179 18.41 -2.42 -3.41
CA TYR A 179 18.22 -3.51 -2.46
C TYR A 179 19.28 -3.54 -1.37
N ARG A 180 18.88 -3.96 -0.17
CA ARG A 180 19.73 -4.31 0.97
C ARG A 180 19.75 -5.80 1.18
N GLY A 181 20.74 -6.29 1.93
CA GLY A 181 20.96 -7.71 2.17
C GLY A 181 22.01 -8.32 1.24
N THR A 182 22.03 -9.65 1.21
CA THR A 182 22.96 -10.44 0.40
C THR A 182 22.24 -11.55 -0.38
N PRO A 183 21.13 -11.23 -1.08
CA PRO A 183 20.37 -12.25 -1.80
C PRO A 183 21.13 -12.75 -3.03
N GLN A 184 20.74 -13.93 -3.52
CA GLN A 184 20.97 -14.29 -4.91
C GLN A 184 20.08 -13.39 -5.79
N VAL A 185 20.67 -12.64 -6.72
CA VAL A 185 19.95 -11.68 -7.57
C VAL A 185 19.79 -12.25 -8.98
N GLU A 186 18.56 -12.35 -9.43
CA GLU A 186 18.17 -12.61 -10.81
C GLU A 186 17.44 -11.37 -11.36
N ALA A 187 18.05 -10.69 -12.34
CA ALA A 187 17.52 -9.44 -12.85
C ALA A 187 17.47 -9.42 -14.37
N THR A 188 16.30 -9.12 -14.92
CA THR A 188 16.11 -8.75 -16.32
C THR A 188 15.89 -7.24 -16.39
N VAL A 189 16.83 -6.53 -17.01
CA VAL A 189 16.84 -5.07 -17.05
C VAL A 189 16.81 -4.59 -18.49
N THR A 190 15.85 -3.74 -18.83
CA THR A 190 15.71 -3.16 -20.17
C THR A 190 15.50 -1.64 -20.10
N GLY A 191 15.79 -0.95 -21.22
CA GLY A 191 15.70 0.51 -21.25
C GLY A 191 16.78 1.20 -20.42
N ALA A 192 16.44 2.31 -19.78
CA ALA A 192 17.34 3.07 -18.90
C ALA A 192 17.16 2.68 -17.42
N SER A 193 16.86 1.39 -17.16
CA SER A 193 16.61 0.90 -15.81
C SER A 193 17.88 0.41 -15.11
N ALA A 194 17.86 0.36 -13.80
CA ALA A 194 18.99 -0.12 -13.00
C ALA A 194 18.53 -0.92 -11.77
N VAL A 195 19.31 -1.96 -11.44
CA VAL A 195 19.20 -2.72 -10.18
C VAL A 195 20.55 -2.59 -9.47
N LYS A 196 20.55 -2.06 -8.24
CA LYS A 196 21.78 -1.76 -7.50
C LYS A 196 21.65 -2.13 -6.03
N LYS A 197 22.74 -2.51 -5.41
CA LYS A 197 22.84 -2.62 -3.96
C LYS A 197 22.95 -1.21 -3.35
N ASP A 198 22.21 -0.98 -2.24
CA ASP A 198 22.23 0.28 -1.46
C ASP A 198 23.47 0.37 -0.58
#